data_40ec9ff6e01cd54cfcbf2ee20b0541af
#
_entry.id   40ec9ff6e01cd54cfcbf2ee20b0541af
#
_cell.length_a   1.000
_cell.length_b   1.000
_cell.length_c   1.000
_cell.angle_alpha   90.00
_cell.angle_beta   90.00
_cell.angle_gamma   90.00
#
_symmetry.space_group_name_H-M   'P 1'
#
loop_
_entity.id
_entity.type
_entity.pdbx_description
1 polymer ?
#
loop_
_entity_poly.entity_id
_entity_poly.type
_entity_poly.pdbx_seq_one_letter_code
_entity_poly.pdbx_strand_id
1 'polypeptide(L)'
;MPVVGDTKGYENQNVRISGGEYRANLYSKNWTEANLHESIEKFAGKNPVITTTDKGKRIYENPITKVQVVEDVNGKYFRIFDPSISGKRNYLDLNGHVPNNKTLENGKKQGRTKAEYNQVTHFKIKE
;
A
#
# COMPACT_ATOMS: atom_id res chain seq x y z
N MET A 1 -10.59 12.84 20.05
CA MET A 1 -10.96 12.80 19.56
C MET A 1 -11.03 12.87 19.01
N PRO A 2 -10.75 13.04 19.07
CA PRO A 2 -10.93 13.04 18.66
C PRO A 2 -11.08 13.10 17.81
N VAL A 3 -11.07 13.15 17.81
CA VAL A 3 -11.47 13.09 17.05
C VAL A 3 -11.73 13.02 16.32
N VAL A 4 -11.83 12.99 16.44
CA VAL A 4 -12.37 12.77 15.74
C VAL A 4 -12.74 12.58 15.04
N GLY A 5 -12.70 12.76 15.09
CA GLY A 5 -13.40 12.37 14.56
C GLY A 5 -13.68 12.49 13.89
N ASP A 6 -13.83 12.40 13.99
CA ASP A 6 -14.33 12.36 13.45
C ASP A 6 -14.43 12.67 12.75
N THR A 7 -14.37 12.91 12.90
CA THR A 7 -14.54 13.07 12.37
C THR A 7 -14.74 13.30 11.70
N LYS A 8 -14.95 13.46 11.97
CA LYS A 8 -15.17 13.69 11.75
C LYS A 8 -14.99 13.89 11.71
N GLY A 9 -14.70 13.93 12.01
CA GLY A 9 -14.62 13.91 12.24
C GLY A 9 -14.12 14.26 12.46
N TYR A 10 -13.87 14.48 12.81
CA TYR A 10 -13.36 14.73 13.23
C TYR A 10 -13.09 15.55 13.45
N GLU A 11 -13.38 15.97 13.74
CA GLU A 11 -13.09 16.66 14.09
C GLU A 11 -12.74 17.37 14.41
N ASN A 12 -12.74 17.92 15.20
CA ASN A 12 -12.29 18.70 15.54
C ASN A 12 -11.35 19.11 15.47
N GLN A 13 -11.84 18.73 15.63
CA GLN A 13 -10.90 19.50 16.06
C GLN A 13 -9.67 19.99 15.30
N ASN A 14 -8.70 20.47 15.73
CA ASN A 14 -7.60 21.13 15.08
C ASN A 14 -6.50 20.17 14.63
N VAL A 15 -6.61 18.91 15.00
CA VAL A 15 -5.63 17.89 14.64
C VAL A 15 -5.98 17.28 13.29
N ARG A 16 -5.02 17.33 12.36
CA ARG A 16 -5.20 16.76 11.03
C ARG A 16 -4.30 15.56 10.86
N ILE A 17 -4.82 14.49 10.30
CA ILE A 17 -4.04 13.34 9.94
C ILE A 17 -3.84 13.32 8.43
N SER A 18 -2.77 12.67 7.97
CA SER A 18 -2.51 12.53 6.54
C SER A 18 -3.55 11.63 5.89
N GLY A 19 -3.67 11.70 4.56
CA GLY A 19 -4.55 10.80 3.83
C GLY A 19 -4.17 9.34 4.02
N GLY A 20 -2.86 9.04 4.12
CA GLY A 20 -2.40 7.68 4.36
C GLY A 20 -2.79 7.17 5.74
N GLU A 21 -2.63 8.00 6.76
CA GLU A 21 -3.02 7.63 8.12
C GLU A 21 -4.53 7.42 8.21
N TYR A 22 -5.30 8.27 7.54
CA TYR A 22 -6.75 8.15 7.51
C TYR A 22 -7.17 6.80 6.89
N ARG A 23 -6.58 6.44 5.74
CA ARG A 23 -6.86 5.16 5.09
C ARG A 23 -6.49 3.99 5.98
N ALA A 24 -5.32 4.06 6.64
CA ALA A 24 -4.88 3.01 7.53
C ALA A 24 -5.85 2.82 8.69
N ASN A 25 -6.35 3.92 9.26
CA ASN A 25 -7.31 3.84 10.36
C ASN A 25 -8.60 3.14 9.95
N LEU A 26 -9.02 3.33 8.68
CA LEU A 26 -10.26 2.72 8.19
C LEU A 26 -10.08 1.26 7.79
N TYR A 27 -8.96 0.89 7.18
CA TYR A 27 -8.87 -0.36 6.43
C TYR A 27 -7.76 -1.30 6.88
N SER A 28 -6.79 -0.83 7.67
CA SER A 28 -5.56 -1.60 7.89
C SER A 28 -5.79 -2.94 8.61
N LYS A 29 -6.87 -3.06 9.36
CA LYS A 29 -7.14 -4.33 10.06
C LYS A 29 -7.32 -5.51 9.10
N ASN A 30 -7.65 -5.23 7.84
CA ASN A 30 -7.86 -6.26 6.83
C ASN A 30 -6.64 -6.43 5.92
N TRP A 31 -5.57 -5.64 6.13
CA TRP A 31 -4.39 -5.72 5.30
C TRP A 31 -3.43 -6.78 5.84
N THR A 32 -2.73 -7.44 4.94
CA THR A 32 -1.68 -8.39 5.30
C THR A 32 -0.48 -7.63 5.85
N GLU A 33 0.10 -8.14 6.93
CA GLU A 33 1.37 -7.61 7.44
C GLU A 33 2.52 -8.12 6.59
N ALA A 34 3.51 -7.25 6.38
CA ALA A 34 4.70 -7.64 5.62
C ALA A 34 5.89 -6.84 6.11
N ASN A 35 7.07 -7.43 5.97
CA ASN A 35 8.32 -6.79 6.37
C ASN A 35 8.72 -5.80 5.27
N LEU A 36 8.81 -4.52 5.65
CA LEU A 36 9.14 -3.47 4.69
C LEU A 36 10.55 -3.65 4.12
N HIS A 37 11.52 -3.92 4.98
CA HIS A 37 12.91 -4.03 4.55
C HIS A 37 13.11 -5.18 3.54
N GLU A 38 12.51 -6.34 3.83
CA GLU A 38 12.59 -7.48 2.93
C GLU A 38 11.93 -7.17 1.60
N SER A 39 10.80 -6.47 1.64
CA SER A 39 10.08 -6.10 0.41
C SER A 39 10.88 -5.10 -0.41
N ILE A 40 11.54 -4.14 0.24
CA ILE A 40 12.43 -3.21 -0.45
C ILE A 40 13.54 -3.98 -1.17
N GLU A 41 14.20 -4.90 -0.48
CA GLU A 41 15.27 -5.68 -1.12
C GLU A 41 14.76 -6.51 -2.30
N LYS A 42 13.59 -7.12 -2.12
CA LYS A 42 13.04 -7.99 -3.16
C LYS A 42 12.63 -7.21 -4.41
N PHE A 43 11.99 -6.07 -4.25
CA PHE A 43 11.38 -5.36 -5.37
C PHE A 43 12.18 -4.15 -5.82
N ALA A 44 12.80 -3.43 -4.90
CA ALA A 44 13.56 -2.22 -5.22
C ALA A 44 15.08 -2.46 -5.26
N GLY A 45 15.53 -3.60 -4.76
CA GLY A 45 16.94 -3.97 -4.80
C GLY A 45 17.70 -3.46 -3.59
N LYS A 46 19.00 -3.77 -3.56
CA LYS A 46 19.85 -3.42 -2.42
C LYS A 46 20.24 -1.95 -2.40
N ASN A 47 20.23 -1.31 -3.57
CA ASN A 47 20.62 0.09 -3.71
C ASN A 47 19.54 0.87 -4.44
N PRO A 48 18.35 0.99 -3.84
CA PRO A 48 17.26 1.70 -4.51
C PRO A 48 17.51 3.20 -4.54
N VAL A 49 16.88 3.88 -5.50
CA VAL A 49 16.81 5.34 -5.50
C VAL A 49 15.68 5.72 -4.54
N ILE A 50 16.01 6.50 -3.52
CA ILE A 50 15.05 6.84 -2.47
C ILE A 50 14.62 8.28 -2.63
N THR A 51 13.31 8.51 -2.66
CA THR A 51 12.71 9.84 -2.79
C THR A 51 11.63 9.98 -1.72
N THR A 52 11.49 11.17 -1.17
CA THR A 52 10.39 11.47 -0.24
C THR A 52 9.51 12.52 -0.88
N THR A 53 8.21 12.46 -0.58
CA THR A 53 7.26 13.43 -1.09
C THR A 53 6.72 14.31 0.05
N ASP A 54 6.18 15.47 -0.32
CA ASP A 54 5.60 16.39 0.66
C ASP A 54 4.42 15.78 1.41
N LYS A 55 3.79 14.76 0.83
CA LYS A 55 2.60 14.13 1.41
C LYS A 55 2.93 12.92 2.29
N GLY A 56 4.21 12.74 2.62
CA GLY A 56 4.61 11.69 3.56
C GLY A 56 4.83 10.33 2.94
N LYS A 57 5.10 10.27 1.65
CA LYS A 57 5.47 9.03 0.99
C LYS A 57 7.00 8.93 0.94
N ARG A 58 7.50 7.72 1.12
CA ARG A 58 8.91 7.42 0.85
C ARG A 58 8.95 6.35 -0.21
N ILE A 59 9.58 6.67 -1.33
CA ILE A 59 9.56 5.81 -2.51
C ILE A 59 10.94 5.21 -2.69
N TYR A 60 10.99 3.88 -2.77
CA TYR A 60 12.20 3.11 -3.02
C TYR A 60 12.07 2.53 -4.41
N GLU A 61 12.85 3.05 -5.35
CA GLU A 61 12.74 2.66 -6.76
C GLU A 61 13.91 1.81 -7.18
N ASN A 62 13.61 0.69 -7.85
CA ASN A 62 14.62 -0.15 -8.47
C ASN A 62 15.18 0.59 -9.69
N PRO A 63 16.48 0.90 -9.73
CA PRO A 63 17.03 1.68 -10.84
C PRO A 63 17.01 0.94 -12.17
N ILE A 64 16.83 -0.38 -12.16
CA ILE A 64 16.82 -1.19 -13.37
C ILE A 64 15.40 -1.44 -13.85
N THR A 65 14.54 -1.99 -12.98
CA THR A 65 13.18 -2.37 -13.37
C THR A 65 12.19 -1.23 -13.24
N LYS A 66 12.52 -0.19 -12.46
CA LYS A 66 11.66 0.94 -12.12
C LYS A 66 10.50 0.58 -11.19
N VAL A 67 10.43 -0.68 -10.72
CA VAL A 67 9.45 -1.07 -9.72
C VAL A 67 9.72 -0.31 -8.44
N GLN A 68 8.65 0.13 -7.79
CA GLN A 68 8.75 0.97 -6.59
C GLN A 68 8.07 0.31 -5.40
N VAL A 69 8.71 0.41 -4.25
CA VAL A 69 8.05 0.17 -2.97
C VAL A 69 7.69 1.56 -2.44
N VAL A 70 6.41 1.81 -2.27
CA VAL A 70 5.88 3.13 -1.89
C VAL A 70 5.39 3.03 -0.45
N GLU A 71 6.17 3.57 0.47
CA GLU A 71 5.84 3.56 1.90
C GLU A 71 5.06 4.81 2.25
N ASP A 72 3.92 4.64 2.94
CA ASP A 72 3.23 5.74 3.57
C ASP A 72 3.72 5.81 5.02
N VAL A 73 4.54 6.82 5.32
CA VAL A 73 5.23 6.88 6.61
C VAL A 73 4.24 7.05 7.76
N ASN A 74 3.26 7.92 7.59
CA ASN A 74 2.28 8.19 8.65
C ASN A 74 1.27 7.06 8.80
N GLY A 75 0.89 6.44 7.68
CA GLY A 75 -0.07 5.34 7.70
C GLY A 75 0.55 4.00 8.07
N LYS A 76 1.87 3.92 8.07
CA LYS A 76 2.64 2.71 8.43
C LYS A 76 2.26 1.51 7.57
N TYR A 77 2.15 1.76 6.28
CA TYR A 77 1.90 0.70 5.30
C TYR A 77 2.69 0.99 4.03
N PHE A 78 2.74 0.02 3.13
CA PHE A 78 3.38 0.23 1.84
C PHE A 78 2.61 -0.51 0.75
N ARG A 79 2.90 -0.12 -0.49
CA ARG A 79 2.39 -0.77 -1.69
C ARG A 79 3.58 -0.99 -2.63
N ILE A 80 3.41 -1.90 -3.58
CA ILE A 80 4.44 -2.21 -4.58
C ILE A 80 3.87 -1.82 -5.94
N PHE A 81 4.50 -0.86 -6.59
CA PHE A 81 4.00 -0.26 -7.83
C PHE A 81 4.92 -0.63 -8.99
N ASP A 82 4.33 -1.13 -10.08
CA ASP A 82 5.08 -1.44 -11.30
C ASP A 82 4.64 -0.49 -12.41
N PRO A 83 5.43 0.54 -12.73
CA PRO A 83 5.05 1.52 -13.75
C PRO A 83 5.06 0.96 -15.16
N SER A 84 5.66 -0.22 -15.39
CA SER A 84 5.68 -0.84 -16.72
C SER A 84 4.34 -1.45 -17.08
N ILE A 85 3.46 -1.67 -16.11
CA ILE A 85 2.14 -2.25 -16.35
C ILE A 85 1.18 -1.12 -16.68
N SER A 86 0.58 -1.18 -17.87
CA SER A 86 -0.40 -0.17 -18.29
C SER A 86 -1.76 -0.44 -17.65
N GLY A 87 -2.60 0.60 -17.62
CA GLY A 87 -3.94 0.48 -17.06
C GLY A 87 -4.00 0.90 -15.61
N LYS A 88 -5.12 0.55 -14.96
CA LYS A 88 -5.41 1.04 -13.61
C LYS A 88 -4.93 0.13 -12.51
N ARG A 89 -4.59 -1.13 -12.82
CA ARG A 89 -4.17 -2.11 -11.80
C ARG A 89 -2.72 -2.46 -12.02
N ASN A 90 -1.86 -1.63 -11.45
CA ASN A 90 -0.41 -1.77 -11.57
C ASN A 90 0.28 -1.91 -10.21
N TYR A 91 -0.47 -2.22 -9.15
CA TYR A 91 0.10 -2.57 -7.87
C TYR A 91 0.17 -4.09 -7.74
N LEU A 92 1.23 -4.56 -7.10
CA LEU A 92 1.58 -5.98 -7.05
C LEU A 92 1.27 -6.58 -5.69
N ASP A 93 1.12 -7.91 -5.67
CA ASP A 93 1.12 -8.66 -4.42
C ASP A 93 2.57 -8.99 -4.04
N LEU A 94 2.74 -9.70 -2.93
CA LEU A 94 4.09 -10.02 -2.43
C LEU A 94 4.84 -11.02 -3.31
N ASN A 95 4.16 -11.64 -4.26
CA ASN A 95 4.78 -12.53 -5.23
C ASN A 95 5.16 -11.82 -6.53
N GLY A 96 4.85 -10.53 -6.63
CA GLY A 96 5.21 -9.74 -7.80
C GLY A 96 4.20 -9.80 -8.93
N HIS A 97 2.97 -10.18 -8.65
CA HIS A 97 1.90 -10.26 -9.65
C HIS A 97 0.79 -9.28 -9.32
N VAL A 98 0.07 -8.84 -10.35
CA VAL A 98 -1.14 -8.04 -10.16
C VAL A 98 -2.26 -9.00 -9.75
N PRO A 99 -2.81 -8.87 -8.53
CA PRO A 99 -3.80 -9.85 -8.04
C PRO A 99 -5.21 -9.55 -8.56
N ASN A 100 -5.41 -9.71 -9.87
CA ASN A 100 -6.69 -9.40 -10.52
C ASN A 100 -7.81 -10.36 -10.14
N ASN A 101 -7.46 -11.60 -9.79
CA ASN A 101 -8.43 -12.65 -9.53
C ASN A 101 -8.23 -13.27 -8.16
N LYS A 102 -9.31 -13.82 -7.62
CA LYS A 102 -9.26 -14.64 -6.40
C LYS A 102 -9.81 -16.02 -6.73
N THR A 103 -9.43 -17.00 -5.91
CA THR A 103 -9.92 -18.37 -6.06
C THR A 103 -11.00 -18.59 -5.01
N LEU A 104 -12.19 -19.01 -5.46
CA LEU A 104 -13.32 -19.31 -4.60
C LEU A 104 -13.14 -20.70 -3.97
N GLU A 105 -13.98 -21.00 -2.97
CA GLU A 105 -13.92 -22.30 -2.29
C GLU A 105 -14.06 -23.47 -3.24
N ASN A 106 -14.87 -23.28 -4.30
CA ASN A 106 -15.09 -24.34 -5.29
C ASN A 106 -13.96 -24.43 -6.32
N GLY A 107 -12.88 -23.66 -6.14
CA GLY A 107 -11.73 -23.67 -7.05
C GLY A 107 -11.84 -22.80 -8.26
N LYS A 108 -12.98 -22.16 -8.48
CA LYS A 108 -13.18 -21.27 -9.63
C LYS A 108 -12.53 -19.92 -9.38
N LYS A 109 -12.08 -19.31 -10.47
CA LYS A 109 -11.51 -17.96 -10.42
C LYS A 109 -12.60 -16.92 -10.56
N GLN A 110 -12.44 -15.82 -9.84
CA GLN A 110 -13.34 -14.67 -9.94
C GLN A 110 -12.52 -13.40 -9.90
N GLY A 111 -12.87 -12.43 -10.75
CA GLY A 111 -12.20 -11.14 -10.75
C GLY A 111 -12.42 -10.41 -9.43
N ARG A 112 -11.37 -9.77 -8.94
CA ARG A 112 -11.48 -8.96 -7.72
C ARG A 112 -12.14 -7.63 -8.05
N THR A 113 -13.03 -7.17 -7.16
CA THR A 113 -13.53 -5.80 -7.21
C THR A 113 -12.37 -4.85 -6.89
N LYS A 114 -12.58 -3.54 -7.15
CA LYS A 114 -11.57 -2.54 -6.81
C LYS A 114 -11.23 -2.58 -5.32
N ALA A 115 -12.24 -2.72 -4.47
CA ALA A 115 -12.01 -2.77 -3.02
C ALA A 115 -11.20 -4.00 -2.63
N GLU A 116 -11.50 -5.16 -3.22
CA GLU A 116 -10.74 -6.38 -2.97
C GLU A 116 -9.30 -6.25 -3.45
N TYR A 117 -9.11 -5.66 -4.64
CA TYR A 117 -7.78 -5.43 -5.18
C TYR A 117 -6.98 -4.50 -4.26
N ASN A 118 -7.58 -3.42 -3.80
CA ASN A 118 -6.90 -2.49 -2.88
C ASN A 118 -6.53 -3.18 -1.58
N GLN A 119 -7.39 -4.03 -1.05
CA GLN A 119 -7.13 -4.73 0.20
C GLN A 119 -5.90 -5.62 0.10
N VAL A 120 -5.71 -6.31 -1.02
CA VAL A 120 -4.59 -7.26 -1.17
C VAL A 120 -3.32 -6.62 -1.73
N THR A 121 -3.33 -5.32 -1.99
CA THR A 121 -2.14 -4.58 -2.47
C THR A 121 -1.68 -3.50 -1.50
N HIS A 122 -2.26 -3.46 -0.30
CA HIS A 122 -1.78 -2.64 0.81
C HIS A 122 -1.22 -3.58 1.87
N PHE A 123 -0.03 -3.28 2.39
CA PHE A 123 0.63 -4.13 3.37
C PHE A 123 0.96 -3.32 4.61
N LYS A 124 0.48 -3.77 5.79
CA LYS A 124 0.87 -3.15 7.05
C LYS A 124 2.33 -3.48 7.30
N ILE A 125 3.09 -2.50 7.76
CA ILE A 125 4.49 -2.70 8.04
C ILE A 125 4.63 -3.52 9.31
N LYS A 126 5.31 -4.65 9.19
CA LYS A 126 5.69 -5.51 10.31
C LYS A 126 7.20 -5.36 10.48
N GLU A 127 7.59 -5.01 11.68
CA GLU A 127 9.02 -4.85 11.98
C GLU A 127 9.62 -6.06 12.66
#